data_bd4e48689e23a110bf80f33a080a3e86
#
_entry.id   bd4e48689e23a110bf80f33a080a3e86
#
_cell.length_a   1.000
_cell.length_b   1.000
_cell.length_c   1.000
_cell.angle_alpha   90.00
_cell.angle_beta   90.00
_cell.angle_gamma   90.00
#
_symmetry.space_group_name_H-M   'P 1'
#
loop_
_entity.id
_entity.type
_entity.pdbx_description
1 polymer ?
#
loop_
_entity_poly.entity_id
_entity_poly.type
_entity_poly.pdbx_seq_one_letter_code
_entity_poly.pdbx_strand_id
1 'polypeptide(L)'
;VLTEKINVLEKEIYELAGEEFNINSPKQLGVILFEKMGMPNGKKTKSGYSTAADILDKLAPDYPIVKKILEYRQLAKLNSTYAVGLTAYIKEDGRIHGTFNQTITATGRISSTDPNLQNIPIRMEMGKKIRKVFIPKDGYVFIDADYSQIELRILAHMSGDEKLIAAYNSSEDIHRATAAEVFNTPID
;
A
#
# COMPACT_ATOMS: atom_id res chain seq x y z
N VAL A 1 6.99 -12.47 -16.13
CA VAL A 1 7.63 -12.31 -14.79
C VAL A 1 6.59 -12.17 -13.67
N LEU A 2 5.69 -11.14 -13.68
CA LEU A 2 4.65 -11.00 -12.62
C LEU A 2 3.65 -12.15 -12.65
N THR A 3 3.07 -12.44 -13.82
CA THR A 3 2.10 -13.50 -14.01
C THR A 3 2.66 -14.88 -13.63
N GLU A 4 3.89 -15.16 -13.98
CA GLU A 4 4.56 -16.42 -13.60
C GLU A 4 4.67 -16.57 -12.08
N LYS A 5 5.07 -15.50 -11.37
CA LYS A 5 5.14 -15.52 -9.91
C LYS A 5 3.76 -15.72 -9.27
N ILE A 6 2.74 -15.06 -9.80
CA ILE A 6 1.35 -15.22 -9.34
C ILE A 6 0.91 -16.68 -9.52
N ASN A 7 1.16 -17.27 -10.69
CA ASN A 7 0.78 -18.67 -10.99
C ASN A 7 1.53 -19.67 -10.11
N VAL A 8 2.80 -19.41 -9.78
CA VAL A 8 3.56 -20.26 -8.85
C VAL A 8 2.95 -20.19 -7.44
N LEU A 9 2.71 -18.97 -6.93
CA LEU A 9 2.09 -18.80 -5.62
C LEU A 9 0.69 -19.42 -5.54
N GLU A 10 -0.11 -19.31 -6.60
CA GLU A 10 -1.43 -19.91 -6.67
C GLU A 10 -1.37 -21.43 -6.51
N LYS A 11 -0.49 -22.10 -7.23
CA LYS A 11 -0.27 -23.55 -7.09
C LYS A 11 0.17 -23.93 -5.70
N GLU A 12 1.15 -23.22 -5.14
CA GLU A 12 1.64 -23.48 -3.78
C GLU A 12 0.54 -23.28 -2.71
N ILE A 13 -0.35 -22.29 -2.90
CA ILE A 13 -1.49 -22.06 -2.02
C ILE A 13 -2.48 -23.22 -2.11
N TYR A 14 -2.80 -23.70 -3.31
CA TYR A 14 -3.69 -24.84 -3.52
C TYR A 14 -3.12 -26.15 -2.94
N GLU A 15 -1.83 -26.39 -3.11
CA GLU A 15 -1.14 -27.52 -2.47
C GLU A 15 -1.25 -27.49 -0.95
N LEU A 16 -1.04 -26.31 -0.34
CA LEU A 16 -1.15 -26.15 1.12
C LEU A 16 -2.59 -26.21 1.62
N ALA A 17 -3.55 -25.79 0.82
CA ALA A 17 -4.97 -25.86 1.15
C ALA A 17 -5.58 -27.26 0.93
N GLY A 18 -4.96 -28.08 0.07
CA GLY A 18 -5.45 -29.39 -0.36
C GLY A 18 -6.57 -29.31 -1.41
N GLU A 19 -6.91 -28.13 -1.90
CA GLU A 19 -7.96 -27.92 -2.90
C GLU A 19 -7.77 -26.59 -3.63
N GLU A 20 -8.36 -26.49 -4.84
CA GLU A 20 -8.44 -25.24 -5.61
C GLU A 20 -9.65 -24.40 -5.14
N PHE A 21 -9.44 -23.09 -5.04
CA PHE A 21 -10.48 -22.13 -4.68
C PHE A 21 -10.12 -20.73 -5.19
N ASN A 22 -11.06 -19.80 -5.20
CA ASN A 22 -10.77 -18.42 -5.58
C ASN A 22 -10.10 -17.65 -4.41
N ILE A 23 -8.77 -17.50 -4.48
CA ILE A 23 -7.94 -16.81 -3.47
C ILE A 23 -8.37 -15.34 -3.30
N ASN A 24 -8.90 -14.73 -4.37
CA ASN A 24 -9.39 -13.36 -4.35
C ASN A 24 -10.81 -13.22 -3.76
N SER A 25 -11.50 -14.33 -3.49
CA SER A 25 -12.80 -14.32 -2.82
C SER A 25 -12.64 -14.36 -1.31
N PRO A 26 -12.95 -13.27 -0.57
CA PRO A 26 -12.86 -13.29 0.89
C PRO A 26 -13.70 -14.39 1.52
N LYS A 27 -14.86 -14.70 0.92
CA LYS A 27 -15.77 -15.74 1.40
C LYS A 27 -15.14 -17.13 1.30
N GLN A 28 -14.62 -17.49 0.12
CA GLN A 28 -14.00 -18.82 -0.07
C GLN A 28 -12.72 -18.95 0.76
N LEU A 29 -11.86 -17.93 0.74
CA LEU A 29 -10.65 -17.92 1.53
C LEU A 29 -10.94 -18.03 3.04
N GLY A 30 -11.98 -17.34 3.53
CA GLY A 30 -12.37 -17.42 4.93
C GLY A 30 -12.81 -18.84 5.34
N VAL A 31 -13.54 -19.53 4.48
CA VAL A 31 -13.92 -20.94 4.70
C VAL A 31 -12.70 -21.84 4.75
N ILE A 32 -11.76 -21.68 3.79
CA ILE A 32 -10.51 -22.46 3.75
C ILE A 32 -9.72 -22.27 5.05
N LEU A 33 -9.40 -21.04 5.40
CA LEU A 33 -8.50 -20.75 6.52
C LEU A 33 -9.14 -21.07 7.90
N PHE A 34 -10.38 -20.65 8.11
CA PHE A 34 -10.98 -20.65 9.43
C PHE A 34 -11.89 -21.86 9.70
N GLU A 35 -12.53 -22.45 8.68
CA GLU A 35 -13.38 -23.63 8.86
C GLU A 35 -12.65 -24.92 8.55
N LYS A 36 -11.96 -25.02 7.40
CA LYS A 36 -11.30 -26.27 6.98
C LYS A 36 -9.94 -26.46 7.64
N MET A 37 -9.13 -25.41 7.68
CA MET A 37 -7.79 -25.47 8.31
C MET A 37 -7.82 -25.15 9.80
N GLY A 38 -8.95 -24.67 10.35
CA GLY A 38 -9.14 -24.44 11.79
C GLY A 38 -8.25 -23.36 12.39
N MET A 39 -7.85 -22.35 11.60
CA MET A 39 -7.00 -21.27 12.11
C MET A 39 -7.71 -20.43 13.18
N PRO A 40 -6.99 -19.97 14.21
CA PRO A 40 -7.58 -19.19 15.29
C PRO A 40 -7.93 -17.76 14.83
N ASN A 41 -8.67 -17.03 15.68
CA ASN A 41 -8.94 -15.59 15.53
C ASN A 41 -9.75 -15.19 14.28
N GLY A 42 -10.53 -16.11 13.69
CA GLY A 42 -11.44 -15.81 12.59
C GLY A 42 -12.52 -14.81 13.02
N LYS A 43 -12.39 -13.54 12.62
CA LYS A 43 -13.41 -12.51 12.88
C LYS A 43 -14.57 -12.68 11.92
N LYS A 44 -15.73 -13.11 12.42
CA LYS A 44 -16.96 -13.21 11.64
C LYS A 44 -17.53 -11.81 11.33
N THR A 45 -17.93 -11.62 10.10
CA THR A 45 -18.67 -10.46 9.60
C THR A 45 -20.04 -10.91 9.08
N LYS A 46 -20.91 -9.99 8.69
CA LYS A 46 -22.21 -10.32 8.09
C LYS A 46 -22.09 -11.18 6.81
N SER A 47 -20.98 -11.11 6.10
CA SER A 47 -20.72 -11.82 4.83
C SER A 47 -19.79 -13.03 4.96
N GLY A 48 -19.38 -13.42 6.17
CA GLY A 48 -18.44 -14.51 6.43
C GLY A 48 -17.24 -14.07 7.26
N TYR A 49 -16.12 -14.78 7.17
CA TYR A 49 -14.90 -14.41 7.88
C TYR A 49 -14.18 -13.25 7.22
N SER A 50 -13.66 -12.34 8.02
CA SER A 50 -12.78 -11.30 7.51
C SER A 50 -11.42 -11.88 7.15
N THR A 51 -10.97 -11.59 5.91
CA THR A 51 -9.63 -11.92 5.43
C THR A 51 -8.85 -10.64 5.12
N ALA A 52 -9.09 -9.58 5.89
CA ALA A 52 -8.37 -8.33 5.77
C ALA A 52 -6.89 -8.51 6.15
N ALA A 53 -6.03 -7.65 5.62
CA ALA A 53 -4.58 -7.79 5.77
C ALA A 53 -4.14 -7.80 7.24
N ASP A 54 -4.73 -6.95 8.08
CA ASP A 54 -4.44 -6.86 9.51
C ASP A 54 -4.72 -8.15 10.30
N ILE A 55 -5.68 -8.96 9.82
CA ILE A 55 -5.99 -10.28 10.39
C ILE A 55 -5.00 -11.33 9.88
N LEU A 56 -4.73 -11.32 8.57
CA LEU A 56 -3.81 -12.27 7.96
C LEU A 56 -2.37 -12.04 8.39
N ASP A 57 -1.94 -10.80 8.56
CA ASP A 57 -0.59 -10.46 9.04
C ASP A 57 -0.30 -11.05 10.42
N LYS A 58 -1.29 -11.15 11.30
CA LYS A 58 -1.16 -11.79 12.62
C LYS A 58 -0.99 -13.30 12.54
N LEU A 59 -1.51 -13.93 11.50
CA LEU A 59 -1.43 -15.38 11.28
C LEU A 59 -0.21 -15.77 10.45
N ALA A 60 0.35 -14.86 9.67
CA ALA A 60 1.43 -15.14 8.75
C ALA A 60 2.70 -15.76 9.39
N PRO A 61 3.11 -15.39 10.63
CA PRO A 61 4.27 -16.02 11.28
C PRO A 61 4.09 -17.54 11.50
N ASP A 62 2.88 -17.98 11.83
CA ASP A 62 2.60 -19.36 12.23
C ASP A 62 2.08 -20.21 11.06
N TYR A 63 1.56 -19.59 10.01
CA TYR A 63 0.91 -20.29 8.89
C TYR A 63 1.53 -19.93 7.53
N PRO A 64 2.37 -20.81 6.95
CA PRO A 64 3.03 -20.56 5.66
C PRO A 64 2.06 -20.22 4.51
N ILE A 65 0.88 -20.85 4.46
CA ILE A 65 -0.14 -20.55 3.47
C ILE A 65 -0.60 -19.07 3.53
N VAL A 66 -0.75 -18.51 4.73
CA VAL A 66 -1.19 -17.12 4.93
C VAL A 66 -0.16 -16.15 4.39
N LYS A 67 1.13 -16.41 4.63
CA LYS A 67 2.24 -15.62 4.06
C LYS A 67 2.18 -15.60 2.52
N LYS A 68 1.96 -16.78 1.91
CA LYS A 68 1.84 -16.89 0.45
C LYS A 68 0.59 -16.19 -0.09
N ILE A 69 -0.54 -16.23 0.62
CA ILE A 69 -1.76 -15.52 0.26
C ILE A 69 -1.55 -14.00 0.29
N LEU A 70 -0.86 -13.48 1.30
CA LEU A 70 -0.53 -12.05 1.37
C LEU A 70 0.35 -11.62 0.20
N GLU A 71 1.39 -12.40 -0.10
CA GLU A 71 2.27 -12.16 -1.26
C GLU A 71 1.48 -12.24 -2.59
N TYR A 72 0.68 -13.29 -2.76
CA TYR A 72 -0.19 -13.44 -3.94
C TYR A 72 -1.10 -12.23 -4.14
N ARG A 73 -1.81 -11.79 -3.10
CA ARG A 73 -2.71 -10.64 -3.16
C ARG A 73 -1.97 -9.34 -3.52
N GLN A 74 -0.77 -9.15 -2.99
CA GLN A 74 0.05 -7.99 -3.34
C GLN A 74 0.43 -8.00 -4.81
N LEU A 75 0.92 -9.14 -5.33
CA LEU A 75 1.33 -9.27 -6.73
C LEU A 75 0.12 -9.23 -7.68
N ALA A 76 -0.98 -9.88 -7.33
CA ALA A 76 -2.21 -9.85 -8.13
C ALA A 76 -2.77 -8.44 -8.26
N LYS A 77 -2.82 -7.67 -7.16
CA LYS A 77 -3.23 -6.26 -7.17
C LYS A 77 -2.28 -5.41 -8.02
N LEU A 78 -0.97 -5.62 -7.87
CA LEU A 78 0.03 -4.92 -8.64
C LEU A 78 -0.13 -5.18 -10.15
N ASN A 79 -0.35 -6.43 -10.52
CA ASN A 79 -0.56 -6.84 -11.90
C ASN A 79 -1.85 -6.26 -12.47
N SER A 80 -2.98 -6.47 -11.82
CA SER A 80 -4.29 -6.06 -12.31
C SER A 80 -4.47 -4.54 -12.35
N THR A 81 -3.98 -3.81 -11.34
CA THR A 81 -4.19 -2.37 -11.23
C THR A 81 -3.17 -1.58 -12.03
N TYR A 82 -1.91 -1.99 -12.02
CA TYR A 82 -0.83 -1.18 -12.59
C TYR A 82 -0.22 -1.80 -13.86
N ALA A 83 0.15 -3.08 -13.87
CA ALA A 83 0.82 -3.64 -15.04
C ALA A 83 -0.13 -3.81 -16.23
N VAL A 84 -1.35 -4.26 -15.97
CA VAL A 84 -2.40 -4.43 -16.99
C VAL A 84 -3.38 -3.26 -16.97
N GLY A 85 -3.83 -2.85 -15.79
CA GLY A 85 -4.87 -1.82 -15.64
C GLY A 85 -4.48 -0.48 -16.24
N LEU A 86 -3.22 -0.05 -16.11
CA LEU A 86 -2.77 1.24 -16.68
C LEU A 86 -2.81 1.27 -18.21
N THR A 87 -2.70 0.12 -18.89
CA THR A 87 -2.73 0.08 -20.36
C THR A 87 -4.07 0.55 -20.93
N ALA A 88 -5.16 0.37 -20.17
CA ALA A 88 -6.50 0.83 -20.57
C ALA A 88 -6.64 2.37 -20.60
N TYR A 89 -5.72 3.08 -19.95
CA TYR A 89 -5.72 4.54 -19.88
C TYR A 89 -4.77 5.21 -20.89
N ILE A 90 -4.05 4.42 -21.69
CA ILE A 90 -3.18 4.96 -22.73
C ILE A 90 -4.05 5.49 -23.85
N LYS A 91 -3.88 6.77 -24.17
CA LYS A 91 -4.60 7.46 -25.24
C LYS A 91 -3.88 7.35 -26.58
N GLU A 92 -4.48 7.90 -27.64
CA GLU A 92 -3.93 7.86 -29.01
C GLU A 92 -2.53 8.47 -29.13
N ASP A 93 -2.19 9.42 -28.26
CA ASP A 93 -0.87 10.03 -28.19
C ASP A 93 0.18 9.18 -27.44
N GLY A 94 -0.18 7.94 -27.05
CA GLY A 94 0.68 7.03 -26.31
C GLY A 94 0.88 7.40 -24.83
N ARG A 95 0.07 8.31 -24.28
CA ARG A 95 0.21 8.86 -22.93
C ARG A 95 -1.00 8.56 -22.07
N ILE A 96 -0.78 8.60 -20.75
CA ILE A 96 -1.84 8.53 -19.75
C ILE A 96 -2.16 9.96 -19.27
N HIS A 97 -3.44 10.32 -19.35
CA HIS A 97 -3.98 11.59 -18.90
C HIS A 97 -4.92 11.33 -17.73
N GLY A 98 -4.38 11.45 -16.51
CA GLY A 98 -5.16 11.30 -15.29
C GLY A 98 -5.96 12.56 -14.96
N THR A 99 -7.03 12.39 -14.18
CA THR A 99 -7.85 13.47 -13.65
C THR A 99 -7.51 13.74 -12.19
N PHE A 100 -7.27 15.00 -11.84
CA PHE A 100 -7.08 15.45 -10.47
C PHE A 100 -8.30 16.25 -10.01
N ASN A 101 -8.94 15.80 -8.93
CA ASN A 101 -10.15 16.39 -8.38
C ASN A 101 -9.81 17.23 -7.15
N GLN A 102 -10.18 18.51 -7.15
CA GLN A 102 -9.87 19.45 -6.07
C GLN A 102 -10.96 19.54 -4.99
N THR A 103 -12.17 19.04 -5.26
CA THR A 103 -13.35 19.28 -4.42
C THR A 103 -13.98 18.01 -3.85
N ILE A 104 -13.35 16.85 -4.01
CA ILE A 104 -13.93 15.56 -3.61
C ILE A 104 -13.63 15.22 -2.15
N THR A 105 -12.42 15.55 -1.66
CA THR A 105 -12.01 15.18 -0.30
C THR A 105 -12.51 16.19 0.72
N ALA A 106 -12.98 15.71 1.88
CA ALA A 106 -13.39 16.58 2.98
C ALA A 106 -12.21 17.34 3.63
N THR A 107 -10.98 16.88 3.40
CA THR A 107 -9.76 17.46 3.98
C THR A 107 -9.11 18.55 3.13
N GLY A 108 -9.65 18.85 1.95
CA GLY A 108 -9.04 19.79 0.99
C GLY A 108 -7.85 19.19 0.20
N ARG A 109 -7.51 17.91 0.41
CA ARG A 109 -6.51 17.23 -0.42
C ARG A 109 -7.04 16.98 -1.82
N ILE A 110 -6.15 16.92 -2.81
CA ILE A 110 -6.48 16.51 -4.17
C ILE A 110 -6.62 14.98 -4.20
N SER A 111 -7.60 14.48 -4.94
CA SER A 111 -7.70 13.06 -5.30
C SER A 111 -7.40 12.85 -6.78
N SER A 112 -6.97 11.65 -7.16
CA SER A 112 -6.64 11.28 -8.52
C SER A 112 -7.50 10.11 -9.00
N THR A 113 -8.05 10.24 -10.22
CA THR A 113 -8.88 9.21 -10.88
C THR A 113 -8.49 9.06 -12.34
N ASP A 114 -8.83 7.94 -12.92
CA ASP A 114 -8.75 7.64 -14.35
C ASP A 114 -7.35 7.81 -15.00
N PRO A 115 -6.30 7.20 -14.45
CA PRO A 115 -6.21 6.32 -13.30
C PRO A 115 -5.86 7.05 -11.99
N ASN A 116 -5.99 6.36 -10.83
CA ASN A 116 -5.47 6.90 -9.58
C ASN A 116 -3.94 6.78 -9.54
N LEU A 117 -3.24 7.87 -9.81
CA LEU A 117 -1.78 7.95 -9.83
C LEU A 117 -1.15 8.13 -8.44
N GLN A 118 -1.95 8.46 -7.41
CA GLN A 118 -1.46 8.72 -6.05
C GLN A 118 -1.16 7.43 -5.27
N ASN A 119 -1.66 6.28 -5.73
CA ASN A 119 -1.54 4.99 -5.05
C ASN A 119 -0.51 4.04 -5.68
N ILE A 120 0.38 4.54 -6.54
CA ILE A 120 1.42 3.71 -7.15
C ILE A 120 2.39 3.23 -6.04
N PRO A 121 2.58 1.91 -5.86
CA PRO A 121 3.41 1.40 -4.78
C PRO A 121 4.87 1.86 -4.87
N ILE A 122 5.46 2.19 -3.73
CA ILE A 122 6.86 2.62 -3.64
C ILE A 122 7.73 1.67 -2.81
N ARG A 123 7.14 0.96 -1.83
CA ARG A 123 7.91 0.13 -0.88
C ARG A 123 8.34 -1.21 -1.48
N MET A 124 7.57 -1.76 -2.40
CA MET A 124 7.86 -3.04 -3.03
C MET A 124 8.80 -2.85 -4.23
N GLU A 125 9.75 -3.74 -4.42
CA GLU A 125 10.67 -3.73 -5.56
C GLU A 125 9.95 -3.75 -6.91
N MET A 126 8.87 -4.54 -7.02
CA MET A 126 8.04 -4.57 -8.23
C MET A 126 7.27 -3.27 -8.43
N GLY A 127 6.83 -2.62 -7.35
CA GLY A 127 6.21 -1.29 -7.40
C GLY A 127 7.18 -0.21 -7.88
N LYS A 128 8.43 -0.26 -7.43
CA LYS A 128 9.50 0.63 -7.93
C LYS A 128 9.73 0.45 -9.44
N LYS A 129 9.64 -0.77 -9.96
CA LYS A 129 9.72 -1.04 -11.41
C LYS A 129 8.56 -0.42 -12.19
N ILE A 130 7.35 -0.46 -11.62
CA ILE A 130 6.18 0.19 -12.23
C ILE A 130 6.37 1.71 -12.28
N ARG A 131 6.91 2.33 -11.24
CA ARG A 131 7.20 3.77 -11.27
C ARG A 131 8.15 4.17 -12.41
N LYS A 132 9.08 3.30 -12.80
CA LYS A 132 10.05 3.56 -13.89
C LYS A 132 9.42 3.57 -15.27
N VAL A 133 8.18 3.09 -15.45
CA VAL A 133 7.50 3.16 -16.76
C VAL A 133 6.92 4.55 -17.04
N PHE A 134 6.81 5.40 -16.01
CA PHE A 134 6.40 6.78 -16.17
C PHE A 134 7.61 7.60 -16.59
N ILE A 135 7.60 8.07 -17.82
CA ILE A 135 8.68 8.88 -18.40
C ILE A 135 8.10 10.23 -18.83
N PRO A 136 8.90 11.31 -18.82
CA PRO A 136 8.47 12.59 -19.33
C PRO A 136 8.28 12.51 -20.85
N LYS A 137 7.55 13.48 -21.43
CA LYS A 137 7.52 13.68 -22.88
C LYS A 137 8.90 14.09 -23.39
N ASP A 138 9.21 13.75 -24.62
CA ASP A 138 10.48 14.17 -25.27
C ASP A 138 10.68 15.69 -25.15
N GLY A 139 11.86 16.08 -24.69
CA GLY A 139 12.21 17.49 -24.42
C GLY A 139 11.68 18.03 -23.08
N TYR A 140 11.04 17.22 -22.26
CA TYR A 140 10.56 17.57 -20.92
C TYR A 140 11.28 16.78 -19.83
N VAL A 141 11.20 17.27 -18.59
CA VAL A 141 11.71 16.60 -17.40
C VAL A 141 10.64 16.55 -16.34
N PHE A 142 10.73 15.58 -15.43
CA PHE A 142 9.96 15.61 -14.20
C PHE A 142 10.62 16.59 -13.22
N ILE A 143 9.78 17.38 -12.57
CA ILE A 143 10.17 18.18 -11.41
C ILE A 143 9.37 17.65 -10.24
N ASP A 144 10.08 17.27 -9.17
CA ASP A 144 9.48 16.82 -7.91
C ASP A 144 9.79 17.86 -6.83
N ALA A 145 8.75 18.36 -6.18
CA ALA A 145 8.87 19.31 -5.09
C ALA A 145 7.84 18.94 -4.01
N ASP A 146 8.32 18.73 -2.79
CA ASP A 146 7.51 18.36 -1.65
C ASP A 146 7.85 19.21 -0.42
N TYR A 147 6.83 19.61 0.33
CA TYR A 147 7.00 20.28 1.60
C TYR A 147 7.37 19.28 2.68
N SER A 148 8.54 19.40 3.27
CA SER A 148 8.97 18.54 4.37
C SER A 148 8.05 18.71 5.59
N GLN A 149 7.26 17.69 5.89
CA GLN A 149 6.41 17.58 7.10
C GLN A 149 5.49 18.79 7.32
N ILE A 150 4.85 19.30 6.28
CA ILE A 150 4.07 20.56 6.33
C ILE A 150 2.96 20.52 7.39
N GLU A 151 2.26 19.40 7.55
CA GLU A 151 1.19 19.28 8.55
C GLU A 151 1.71 19.45 9.98
N LEU A 152 2.86 18.86 10.29
CA LEU A 152 3.46 19.01 11.63
C LEU A 152 4.04 20.42 11.87
N ARG A 153 4.53 21.08 10.83
CA ARG A 153 4.96 22.48 10.92
C ARG A 153 3.79 23.41 11.18
N ILE A 154 2.66 23.19 10.52
CA ILE A 154 1.42 23.92 10.78
C ILE A 154 0.92 23.64 12.20
N LEU A 155 0.96 22.37 12.64
CA LEU A 155 0.59 22.01 14.01
C LEU A 155 1.46 22.72 15.04
N ALA A 156 2.78 22.75 14.86
CA ALA A 156 3.71 23.48 15.72
C ALA A 156 3.34 24.97 15.83
N HIS A 157 3.04 25.59 14.69
CA HIS A 157 2.63 26.99 14.66
C HIS A 157 1.29 27.23 15.38
N MET A 158 0.30 26.40 15.13
CA MET A 158 -1.05 26.55 15.70
C MET A 158 -1.10 26.23 17.20
N SER A 159 -0.32 25.24 17.66
CA SER A 159 -0.28 24.86 19.08
C SER A 159 0.56 25.81 19.92
N GLY A 160 1.52 26.50 19.32
CA GLY A 160 2.52 27.30 20.03
C GLY A 160 3.49 26.45 20.87
N ASP A 161 3.61 25.14 20.58
CA ASP A 161 4.51 24.25 21.30
C ASP A 161 5.97 24.63 21.05
N GLU A 162 6.62 25.17 22.11
CA GLU A 162 7.98 25.70 22.01
C GLU A 162 9.00 24.63 21.63
N LYS A 163 8.85 23.38 22.09
CA LYS A 163 9.75 22.28 21.77
C LYS A 163 9.65 21.90 20.31
N LEU A 164 8.43 21.77 19.81
CA LEU A 164 8.14 21.44 18.42
C LEU A 164 8.65 22.53 17.47
N ILE A 165 8.42 23.79 17.83
CA ILE A 165 8.93 24.95 17.09
C ILE A 165 10.47 24.97 17.08
N ALA A 166 11.11 24.75 18.23
CA ALA A 166 12.56 24.72 18.35
C ALA A 166 13.18 23.60 17.49
N ALA A 167 12.60 22.38 17.51
CA ALA A 167 13.06 21.25 16.72
C ALA A 167 13.01 21.55 15.20
N TYR A 168 11.95 22.20 14.72
CA TYR A 168 11.88 22.61 13.31
C TYR A 168 12.85 23.74 12.94
N ASN A 169 13.16 24.63 13.87
CA ASN A 169 14.12 25.72 13.63
C ASN A 169 15.57 25.22 13.66
N SER A 170 15.88 24.17 14.45
CA SER A 170 17.20 23.54 14.51
C SER A 170 17.47 22.54 13.39
N SER A 171 16.50 22.32 12.50
CA SER A 171 16.58 21.29 11.44
C SER A 171 16.76 19.86 11.97
N GLU A 172 16.41 19.61 13.20
CA GLU A 172 16.40 18.27 13.79
C GLU A 172 15.27 17.41 13.20
N ASP A 173 15.52 16.10 13.12
CA ASP A 173 14.48 15.15 12.76
C ASP A 173 13.48 15.01 13.92
N ILE A 174 12.27 15.55 13.71
CA ILE A 174 11.22 15.58 14.72
C ILE A 174 10.82 14.16 15.19
N HIS A 175 10.92 13.17 14.31
CA HIS A 175 10.60 11.78 14.67
C HIS A 175 11.66 11.21 15.61
N ARG A 176 12.93 11.55 15.40
CA ARG A 176 14.02 11.16 16.30
C ARG A 176 13.91 11.89 17.64
N ALA A 177 13.67 13.20 17.61
CA ALA A 177 13.48 14.01 18.84
C ALA A 177 12.30 13.48 19.66
N THR A 178 11.15 13.23 19.04
CA THR A 178 9.98 12.66 19.71
C THR A 178 10.24 11.26 20.23
N ALA A 179 10.89 10.40 19.46
CA ALA A 179 11.24 9.05 19.90
C ALA A 179 12.20 9.08 21.10
N ALA A 180 13.22 9.94 21.08
CA ALA A 180 14.15 10.12 22.18
C ALA A 180 13.42 10.56 23.46
N GLU A 181 12.48 11.48 23.37
CA GLU A 181 11.69 11.94 24.51
C GLU A 181 10.74 10.85 25.03
N VAL A 182 9.99 10.18 24.14
CA VAL A 182 9.01 9.15 24.53
C VAL A 182 9.68 7.92 25.11
N PHE A 183 10.80 7.48 24.54
CA PHE A 183 11.53 6.29 24.99
C PHE A 183 12.66 6.60 25.98
N ASN A 184 12.85 7.87 26.34
CA ASN A 184 13.92 8.34 27.21
C ASN A 184 15.30 7.82 26.79
N THR A 185 15.61 7.91 25.50
CA THR A 185 16.85 7.45 24.86
C THR A 185 17.60 8.64 24.27
N PRO A 186 18.96 8.61 24.21
CA PRO A 186 19.72 9.67 23.54
C PRO A 186 19.34 9.77 22.04
N ILE A 187 19.48 10.99 21.50
CA ILE A 187 19.36 11.22 20.06
C ILE A 187 20.73 10.88 19.43
N ASP A 188 20.91 9.65 18.95
CA ASP A 188 22.12 9.21 18.22
C ASP A 188 21.90 9.24 16.71
#